data_e1fa2025b71e352c98ef581d2616a423
#
_entry.id   e1fa2025b71e352c98ef581d2616a423
#
_cell.length_a   1.000
_cell.length_b   1.000
_cell.length_c   1.000
_cell.angle_alpha   90.00
_cell.angle_beta   90.00
_cell.angle_gamma   90.00
#
_symmetry.space_group_name_H-M   'P 1'
#
loop_
_entity.id
_entity.type
_entity.pdbx_description
1 polymer ?
#
loop_
_entity_poly.entity_id
_entity_poly.type
_entity_poly.pdbx_seq_one_letter_code
_entity_poly.pdbx_strand_id
1 'polypeptide(L)'
;MAKGGFPGGMGGMGGGNMQQLMMKAQKMQQDVARAQAELNEREFTASSGGGMVSVTVTGNKDVKAIVINPACVDPDDVEMLQDLVLTAVNEALRTATKTVEDEIGKITGGLGLGL
;
A
#
# COMPACT_ATOMS: atom_id res chain seq x y z
N MET A 1 14.25 -28.67 41.92
CA MET A 1 14.52 -27.75 42.46
C MET A 1 14.20 -26.50 41.78
N ALA A 2 15.06 -25.89 41.25
CA ALA A 2 14.86 -24.60 40.76
C ALA A 2 13.78 -24.51 39.69
N LYS A 3 13.53 -25.53 39.07
CA LYS A 3 12.61 -25.48 38.03
C LYS A 3 11.23 -25.11 38.47
N GLY A 4 10.94 -25.33 39.67
CA GLY A 4 9.60 -25.05 40.12
C GLY A 4 9.15 -23.65 39.83
N GLY A 5 9.93 -22.67 40.15
CA GLY A 5 9.54 -21.32 39.95
C GLY A 5 9.51 -20.94 38.50
N PHE A 6 10.36 -21.52 37.77
CA PHE A 6 10.46 -21.16 36.39
C PHE A 6 9.19 -21.45 35.58
N PRO A 7 8.70 -22.67 35.55
CA PRO A 7 7.50 -22.95 34.81
C PRO A 7 6.29 -22.21 35.35
N GLY A 8 6.23 -22.05 36.63
CA GLY A 8 5.10 -21.37 37.20
C GLY A 8 5.00 -19.94 36.74
N GLY A 9 6.10 -19.26 36.74
CA GLY A 9 6.10 -17.88 36.30
C GLY A 9 5.66 -17.74 34.86
N MET A 10 6.16 -18.55 34.02
CA MET A 10 5.80 -18.49 32.64
C MET A 10 4.33 -18.81 32.45
N GLY A 11 3.85 -19.81 33.13
CA GLY A 11 2.45 -20.16 32.97
C GLY A 11 1.54 -19.04 33.37
N GLY A 12 1.83 -18.40 34.46
CA GLY A 12 1.01 -17.32 34.92
C GLY A 12 0.96 -16.15 33.96
N MET A 13 2.11 -15.77 33.47
CA MET A 13 2.14 -14.69 32.53
C MET A 13 1.54 -15.10 31.21
N GLY A 14 1.80 -16.31 30.79
CA GLY A 14 1.35 -16.75 29.49
C GLY A 14 -0.15 -16.68 29.34
N GLY A 15 -0.89 -17.03 30.35
CA GLY A 15 -2.34 -17.09 30.22
C GLY A 15 -2.96 -15.77 29.84
N GLY A 16 -2.74 -14.75 30.62
CA GLY A 16 -3.32 -13.46 30.35
C GLY A 16 -2.73 -12.80 29.15
N ASN A 17 -1.43 -12.82 29.03
CA ASN A 17 -0.76 -12.17 27.92
C ASN A 17 -1.06 -12.82 26.59
N MET A 18 -1.18 -14.12 26.58
CA MET A 18 -1.47 -14.83 25.35
C MET A 18 -2.81 -14.41 24.76
N GLN A 19 -3.84 -14.29 25.59
CA GLN A 19 -5.11 -13.86 25.11
C GLN A 19 -5.05 -12.46 24.55
N GLN A 20 -4.39 -11.57 25.24
CA GLN A 20 -4.26 -10.20 24.78
C GLN A 20 -3.48 -10.12 23.47
N LEU A 21 -2.43 -10.89 23.37
CA LEU A 21 -1.63 -10.91 22.15
C LEU A 21 -2.42 -11.47 20.99
N MET A 22 -3.21 -12.51 21.24
CA MET A 22 -4.04 -13.08 20.18
C MET A 22 -5.11 -12.10 19.72
N MET A 23 -5.70 -11.37 20.65
CA MET A 23 -6.70 -10.38 20.30
C MET A 23 -6.07 -9.25 19.49
N LYS A 24 -4.89 -8.81 19.87
CA LYS A 24 -4.19 -7.79 19.12
C LYS A 24 -3.84 -8.26 17.72
N ALA A 25 -3.39 -9.50 17.61
CA ALA A 25 -3.05 -10.05 16.32
C ALA A 25 -4.27 -10.14 15.41
N GLN A 26 -5.40 -10.58 15.96
CA GLN A 26 -6.63 -10.63 15.19
C GLN A 26 -7.09 -9.26 14.76
N LYS A 27 -7.02 -8.30 15.66
CA LYS A 27 -7.40 -6.93 15.33
C LYS A 27 -6.50 -6.38 14.25
N MET A 28 -5.20 -6.63 14.34
CA MET A 28 -4.28 -6.16 13.32
C MET A 28 -4.58 -6.78 11.96
N GLN A 29 -4.89 -8.08 11.93
CA GLN A 29 -5.28 -8.72 10.69
C GLN A 29 -6.52 -8.09 10.08
N GLN A 30 -7.50 -7.78 10.92
CA GLN A 30 -8.72 -7.11 10.45
C GLN A 30 -8.41 -5.72 9.95
N ASP A 31 -7.56 -4.99 10.67
CA ASP A 31 -7.18 -3.64 10.26
C ASP A 31 -6.44 -3.64 8.93
N VAL A 32 -5.52 -4.59 8.76
CA VAL A 32 -4.79 -4.72 7.50
C VAL A 32 -5.74 -5.06 6.36
N ALA A 33 -6.64 -6.02 6.59
CA ALA A 33 -7.58 -6.44 5.54
C ALA A 33 -8.49 -5.28 5.14
N ARG A 34 -8.97 -4.51 6.12
CA ARG A 34 -9.81 -3.36 5.83
C ARG A 34 -9.05 -2.29 5.08
N ALA A 35 -7.85 -1.99 5.55
CA ALA A 35 -7.01 -0.98 4.89
C ALA A 35 -6.68 -1.40 3.47
N GLN A 36 -6.34 -2.66 3.27
CA GLN A 36 -6.02 -3.16 1.94
C GLN A 36 -7.22 -3.04 1.00
N ALA A 37 -8.43 -3.36 1.49
CA ALA A 37 -9.64 -3.25 0.68
C ALA A 37 -9.91 -1.81 0.28
N GLU A 38 -9.77 -0.89 1.23
CA GLU A 38 -9.98 0.52 0.95
C GLU A 38 -8.92 1.07 0.00
N LEU A 39 -7.67 0.69 0.22
CA LEU A 39 -6.56 1.15 -0.62
C LEU A 39 -6.66 0.60 -2.03
N ASN A 40 -7.16 -0.63 -2.18
CA ASN A 40 -7.32 -1.21 -3.50
C ASN A 40 -8.25 -0.41 -4.41
N GLU A 41 -9.23 0.27 -3.80
CA GLU A 41 -10.18 1.08 -4.56
C GLU A 41 -9.79 2.54 -4.64
N ARG A 42 -8.83 2.97 -3.85
CA ARG A 42 -8.39 4.36 -3.84
C ARG A 42 -7.70 4.71 -5.16
N GLU A 43 -7.93 5.92 -5.62
CA GLU A 43 -7.38 6.36 -6.89
C GLU A 43 -6.15 7.22 -6.71
N PHE A 44 -5.19 7.04 -7.60
CA PHE A 44 -3.94 7.78 -7.62
C PHE A 44 -3.75 8.31 -9.03
N THR A 45 -3.44 9.60 -9.13
CA THR A 45 -3.27 10.25 -10.42
C THR A 45 -1.87 10.82 -10.52
N ALA A 46 -1.26 10.63 -11.68
CA ALA A 46 0.02 11.24 -12.00
C ALA A 46 -0.04 11.80 -13.40
N SER A 47 0.86 12.72 -13.71
CA SER A 47 0.87 13.33 -15.02
C SER A 47 2.30 13.46 -15.53
N SER A 48 2.43 13.71 -16.82
CA SER A 48 3.71 13.96 -17.47
C SER A 48 3.56 15.08 -18.47
N GLY A 49 4.70 15.60 -18.94
CA GLY A 49 4.70 16.65 -19.94
C GLY A 49 4.01 17.93 -19.48
N GLY A 50 4.18 18.29 -18.21
CA GLY A 50 3.55 19.48 -17.70
C GLY A 50 2.03 19.38 -17.62
N GLY A 51 1.51 18.17 -17.44
CA GLY A 51 0.09 17.95 -17.33
C GLY A 51 -0.57 17.58 -18.65
N MET A 52 0.22 17.40 -19.69
CA MET A 52 -0.33 17.02 -21.00
C MET A 52 -0.96 15.64 -21.01
N VAL A 53 -0.42 14.72 -20.23
CA VAL A 53 -0.98 13.38 -20.08
C VAL A 53 -1.17 13.12 -18.61
N SER A 54 -2.37 12.68 -18.23
CA SER A 54 -2.68 12.30 -16.84
C SER A 54 -3.19 10.87 -16.82
N VAL A 55 -2.77 10.11 -15.84
CA VAL A 55 -3.18 8.71 -15.70
C VAL A 55 -3.69 8.51 -14.29
N THR A 56 -4.83 7.85 -14.17
CA THR A 56 -5.40 7.48 -12.88
C THR A 56 -5.39 5.97 -12.75
N VAL A 57 -4.84 5.49 -11.64
CA VAL A 57 -4.80 4.06 -11.34
C VAL A 57 -5.42 3.82 -9.96
N THR A 58 -5.77 2.57 -9.67
CA THR A 58 -6.23 2.20 -8.34
C THR A 58 -5.06 1.63 -7.53
N GLY A 59 -5.27 1.50 -6.24
CA GLY A 59 -4.29 0.81 -5.40
C GLY A 59 -4.08 -0.63 -5.79
N ASN A 60 -5.06 -1.23 -6.48
CA ASN A 60 -4.94 -2.57 -7.02
C ASN A 60 -4.17 -2.59 -8.35
N LYS A 61 -3.66 -1.43 -8.76
CA LYS A 61 -2.82 -1.28 -9.96
C LYS A 61 -3.58 -1.46 -11.26
N ASP A 62 -4.86 -1.15 -11.24
CA ASP A 62 -5.65 -1.08 -12.48
C ASP A 62 -5.60 0.35 -13.01
N VAL A 63 -5.35 0.49 -14.30
CA VAL A 63 -5.41 1.80 -14.93
C VAL A 63 -6.87 2.10 -15.22
N LYS A 64 -7.39 3.14 -14.59
CA LYS A 64 -8.81 3.51 -14.75
C LYS A 64 -9.03 4.53 -15.85
N ALA A 65 -8.10 5.43 -16.03
CA ALA A 65 -8.30 6.49 -17.02
C ALA A 65 -6.97 7.01 -17.50
N ILE A 66 -6.94 7.39 -18.75
CA ILE A 66 -5.83 8.11 -19.36
C ILE A 66 -6.42 9.32 -20.04
N VAL A 67 -5.97 10.51 -19.67
CA VAL A 67 -6.44 11.75 -20.28
C VAL A 67 -5.27 12.37 -21.03
N ILE A 68 -5.46 12.58 -22.31
CA ILE A 68 -4.43 13.12 -23.19
C ILE A 68 -4.91 14.46 -23.73
N ASN A 69 -4.11 15.50 -23.51
CA ASN A 69 -4.41 16.80 -24.06
C ASN A 69 -4.12 16.73 -25.58
N PRO A 70 -5.08 17.08 -26.43
CA PRO A 70 -4.86 17.01 -27.88
C PRO A 70 -3.67 17.82 -28.35
N ALA A 71 -3.29 18.85 -27.60
CA ALA A 71 -2.15 19.69 -28.00
C ALA A 71 -0.83 18.93 -28.06
N CYS A 72 -0.73 17.80 -27.37
CA CYS A 72 0.51 17.01 -27.42
C CYS A 72 0.45 15.87 -28.45
N VAL A 73 -0.65 15.75 -29.18
CA VAL A 73 -0.79 14.69 -30.17
C VAL A 73 -0.28 15.18 -31.51
N ASP A 74 0.86 14.69 -31.91
CA ASP A 74 1.51 15.04 -33.15
C ASP A 74 1.70 13.76 -33.96
N PRO A 75 0.98 13.62 -35.09
CA PRO A 75 1.10 12.41 -35.91
C PRO A 75 2.52 12.16 -36.43
N ASP A 76 3.33 13.21 -36.47
CA ASP A 76 4.70 13.08 -36.94
C ASP A 76 5.67 12.71 -35.82
N ASP A 77 5.19 12.69 -34.56
CA ASP A 77 6.03 12.36 -33.42
C ASP A 77 5.26 11.50 -32.41
N VAL A 78 4.89 10.32 -32.84
CA VAL A 78 4.11 9.39 -32.02
C VAL A 78 4.96 8.89 -30.84
N GLU A 79 6.28 8.81 -31.01
CA GLU A 79 7.16 8.35 -29.93
C GLU A 79 7.07 9.26 -28.72
N MET A 80 6.99 10.57 -28.94
CA MET A 80 6.85 11.51 -27.82
C MET A 80 5.59 11.20 -27.02
N LEU A 81 4.49 10.94 -27.70
CA LEU A 81 3.23 10.62 -27.01
C LEU A 81 3.36 9.31 -26.24
N GLN A 82 4.01 8.31 -26.84
CA GLN A 82 4.22 7.04 -26.17
C GLN A 82 5.02 7.24 -24.90
N ASP A 83 6.06 8.04 -24.94
CA ASP A 83 6.89 8.31 -23.76
C ASP A 83 6.13 9.05 -22.68
N LEU A 84 5.30 10.01 -23.07
CA LEU A 84 4.48 10.75 -22.10
C LEU A 84 3.51 9.82 -21.39
N VAL A 85 2.84 8.94 -22.15
CA VAL A 85 1.89 8.00 -21.56
C VAL A 85 2.62 7.01 -20.66
N LEU A 86 3.72 6.46 -21.12
CA LEU A 86 4.50 5.50 -20.36
C LEU A 86 4.97 6.11 -19.03
N THR A 87 5.48 7.33 -19.08
CA THR A 87 5.97 8.02 -17.89
C THR A 87 4.84 8.26 -16.90
N ALA A 88 3.69 8.72 -17.36
CA ALA A 88 2.56 8.99 -16.48
C ALA A 88 2.02 7.71 -15.85
N VAL A 89 1.91 6.63 -16.63
CA VAL A 89 1.43 5.34 -16.12
C VAL A 89 2.37 4.83 -15.04
N ASN A 90 3.66 4.82 -15.33
CA ASN A 90 4.64 4.29 -14.37
C ASN A 90 4.68 5.13 -13.09
N GLU A 91 4.56 6.44 -13.23
CA GLU A 91 4.55 7.32 -12.05
C GLU A 91 3.32 7.07 -11.19
N ALA A 92 2.15 6.93 -11.82
CA ALA A 92 0.92 6.65 -11.08
C ALA A 92 1.02 5.31 -10.35
N LEU A 93 1.56 4.30 -11.01
CA LEU A 93 1.72 2.98 -10.41
C LEU A 93 2.72 3.02 -9.24
N ARG A 94 3.80 3.77 -9.38
CA ARG A 94 4.77 3.91 -8.28
C ARG A 94 4.14 4.60 -7.08
N THR A 95 3.36 5.65 -7.33
CA THR A 95 2.69 6.37 -6.26
C THR A 95 1.71 5.44 -5.54
N ALA A 96 0.93 4.67 -6.30
CA ALA A 96 -0.03 3.73 -5.71
C ALA A 96 0.69 2.69 -4.86
N THR A 97 1.74 2.08 -5.41
CA THR A 97 2.50 1.06 -4.70
C THR A 97 3.09 1.59 -3.41
N LYS A 98 3.73 2.76 -3.49
CA LYS A 98 4.36 3.34 -2.32
C LYS A 98 3.34 3.69 -1.24
N THR A 99 2.21 4.27 -1.64
CA THR A 99 1.19 4.66 -0.68
C THR A 99 0.59 3.44 0.01
N VAL A 100 0.29 2.39 -0.76
CA VAL A 100 -0.25 1.16 -0.18
C VAL A 100 0.75 0.55 0.81
N GLU A 101 2.01 0.47 0.42
CA GLU A 101 3.05 -0.08 1.31
C GLU A 101 3.20 0.76 2.57
N ASP A 102 3.21 2.08 2.43
CA ASP A 102 3.36 2.96 3.58
C ASP A 102 2.19 2.86 4.54
N GLU A 103 0.96 2.81 4.01
CA GLU A 103 -0.23 2.74 4.84
C GLU A 103 -0.33 1.40 5.57
N ILE A 104 -0.04 0.31 4.87
CA ILE A 104 -0.04 -1.01 5.51
C ILE A 104 1.09 -1.08 6.53
N GLY A 105 2.25 -0.51 6.20
CA GLY A 105 3.39 -0.49 7.11
C GLY A 105 3.11 0.22 8.42
N LYS A 106 2.28 1.27 8.39
CA LYS A 106 1.90 1.96 9.61
C LYS A 106 1.14 1.06 10.56
N ILE A 107 0.29 0.19 10.02
CA ILE A 107 -0.49 -0.74 10.83
C ILE A 107 0.41 -1.80 11.42
N THR A 108 1.22 -2.44 10.58
CA THR A 108 2.09 -3.53 11.04
C THR A 108 3.25 -3.02 11.88
N GLY A 109 3.74 -1.82 11.58
CA GLY A 109 4.84 -1.23 12.34
C GLY A 109 4.49 -0.98 13.79
N GLY A 110 3.20 -0.82 14.08
CA GLY A 110 2.76 -0.62 15.44
C GLY A 110 3.08 -1.77 16.36
N LEU A 111 3.37 -2.94 15.82
CA LEU A 111 3.76 -4.09 16.61
C LEU A 111 5.28 -4.27 16.70
N GLY A 112 6.05 -3.34 16.21
CA GLY A 112 7.48 -3.47 16.24
C GLY A 112 8.03 -4.40 15.19
N LEU A 113 7.25 -4.72 14.21
CA LEU A 113 7.67 -5.58 13.12
C LEU A 113 8.37 -4.80 12.03
N GLY A 114 8.64 -3.58 12.27
CA GLY A 114 9.11 -2.71 11.25
C GLY A 114 10.39 -3.17 10.66
N LEU A 115 11.05 -3.78 10.65
CA LEU A 115 12.16 -4.32 9.93
C LEU A 115 12.78 -3.35 8.96
#